data_9895685a0360af0a7381734b9b77c292
#
_entry.id   9895685a0360af0a7381734b9b77c292
#
_cell.length_a   1.000
_cell.length_b   1.000
_cell.length_c   1.000
_cell.angle_alpha   90.00
_cell.angle_beta   90.00
_cell.angle_gamma   90.00
#
_symmetry.space_group_name_H-M   'P 1'
#
loop_
_entity.id
_entity.type
_entity.pdbx_description
1 polymer ?
#
loop_
_entity_poly.entity_id
_entity_poly.type
_entity_poly.pdbx_seq_one_letter_code
_entity_poly.pdbx_strand_id
1 'polypeptide(L)'
;TLLIECTLMEGTNARRGEMEPVSRHLANYMIDKDMNSYCTFISNNLHSTVISDFRMRLNFPWYRSDTEGIDGMRILPLHTTELKTVLEKNIKYSQLYSLFMKACDSDIKVPPQWYDECIKNEINNV
;
A
#
# COMPACT_ATOMS: atom_id res chain seq x y z
N THR A 1 -5.36 5.35 -11.11
CA THR A 1 -5.51 6.41 -10.08
C THR A 1 -4.80 6.03 -8.80
N LEU A 2 -4.10 6.97 -8.20
CA LEU A 2 -3.50 6.80 -6.88
C LEU A 2 -4.45 7.34 -5.81
N LEU A 3 -4.83 6.49 -4.86
CA LEU A 3 -5.52 6.90 -3.65
C LEU A 3 -4.49 7.06 -2.53
N ILE A 4 -4.68 8.06 -1.69
CA ILE A 4 -3.81 8.31 -0.54
C ILE A 4 -4.65 8.25 0.73
N GLU A 5 -4.27 7.36 1.63
CA GLU A 5 -4.90 7.19 2.94
C GLU A 5 -3.85 7.43 4.01
N CYS A 6 -4.19 8.26 4.99
CA CYS A 6 -3.26 8.62 6.08
C CYS A 6 -3.90 8.34 7.43
N THR A 7 -3.10 7.90 8.40
CA THR A 7 -3.55 7.75 9.77
C THR A 7 -2.45 8.12 10.76
N LEU A 8 -2.85 8.67 11.90
CA LEU A 8 -1.99 8.89 13.07
C LEU A 8 -2.26 7.85 14.15
N MET A 9 -3.15 6.89 13.92
CA MET A 9 -3.41 5.78 14.84
C MET A 9 -2.18 4.88 14.93
N GLU A 10 -1.97 4.25 16.09
CA GLU A 10 -0.79 3.45 16.37
C GLU A 10 -1.13 1.99 16.64
N GLY A 11 -0.20 1.09 16.28
CA GLY A 11 -0.26 -0.33 16.60
C GLY A 11 -1.52 -1.01 16.09
N THR A 12 -2.16 -1.80 16.96
CA THR A 12 -3.37 -2.54 16.62
C THR A 12 -4.58 -1.65 16.39
N ASN A 13 -4.57 -0.43 16.90
CA ASN A 13 -5.64 0.54 16.64
C ASN A 13 -5.65 0.97 15.18
N ALA A 14 -4.49 1.19 14.58
CA ALA A 14 -4.37 1.47 13.15
C ALA A 14 -4.93 0.31 12.32
N ARG A 15 -4.58 -0.93 12.69
CA ARG A 15 -5.09 -2.11 12.01
C ARG A 15 -6.61 -2.21 12.08
N ARG A 16 -7.19 -2.05 13.27
CA ARG A 16 -8.64 -2.18 13.48
C ARG A 16 -9.42 -1.03 12.85
N GLY A 17 -8.89 0.19 12.96
CA GLY A 17 -9.61 1.39 12.57
C GLY A 17 -9.47 1.79 11.11
N GLU A 18 -8.35 1.42 10.45
CA GLU A 18 -8.02 1.95 9.12
C GLU A 18 -7.90 0.88 8.04
N MET A 19 -7.44 -0.32 8.38
CA MET A 19 -7.10 -1.31 7.37
C MET A 19 -8.32 -1.79 6.57
N GLU A 20 -9.43 -2.08 7.23
CA GLU A 20 -10.65 -2.49 6.53
C GLU A 20 -11.24 -1.35 5.72
N PRO A 21 -11.42 -0.13 6.27
CA PRO A 21 -11.87 1.00 5.46
C PRO A 21 -10.99 1.28 4.25
N VAL A 22 -9.67 1.24 4.39
CA VAL A 22 -8.73 1.45 3.27
C VAL A 22 -8.96 0.42 2.18
N SER A 23 -9.07 -0.85 2.55
CA SER A 23 -9.31 -1.95 1.61
C SER A 23 -10.62 -1.76 0.87
N ARG A 24 -11.69 -1.42 1.61
CA ARG A 24 -13.01 -1.20 1.03
C ARG A 24 -13.02 0.00 0.09
N HIS A 25 -12.39 1.10 0.48
CA HIS A 25 -12.31 2.31 -0.35
C HIS A 25 -11.61 2.01 -1.68
N LEU A 26 -10.46 1.35 -1.62
CA LEU A 26 -9.72 1.01 -2.83
C LEU A 26 -10.50 0.04 -3.71
N ALA A 27 -11.04 -1.03 -3.14
CA ALA A 27 -11.76 -2.04 -3.91
C ALA A 27 -12.99 -1.46 -4.60
N ASN A 28 -13.78 -0.64 -3.89
CA ASN A 28 -14.93 0.03 -4.47
C ASN A 28 -14.53 0.99 -5.59
N TYR A 29 -13.45 1.75 -5.39
CA TYR A 29 -12.97 2.66 -6.43
C TYR A 29 -12.50 1.90 -7.67
N MET A 30 -11.77 0.80 -7.49
CA MET A 30 -11.32 -0.04 -8.59
C MET A 30 -12.50 -0.56 -9.42
N ILE A 31 -13.52 -1.08 -8.76
CA ILE A 31 -14.70 -1.65 -9.43
C ILE A 31 -15.51 -0.56 -10.13
N ASP A 32 -15.76 0.56 -9.46
CA ASP A 32 -16.68 1.60 -9.94
C ASP A 32 -16.02 2.59 -10.91
N LYS A 33 -14.71 2.81 -10.83
CA LYS A 33 -14.05 3.89 -11.55
C LYS A 33 -12.86 3.47 -12.37
N ASP A 34 -11.88 2.78 -11.76
CA ASP A 34 -10.60 2.48 -12.41
C ASP A 34 -9.98 1.22 -11.81
N MET A 35 -10.05 0.12 -12.56
CA MET A 35 -9.53 -1.18 -12.13
C MET A 35 -8.01 -1.18 -11.89
N ASN A 36 -7.28 -0.21 -12.45
CA ASN A 36 -5.84 -0.08 -12.29
C ASN A 36 -5.43 0.83 -11.12
N SER A 37 -6.38 1.24 -10.30
CA SER A 37 -6.09 2.06 -9.13
C SER A 37 -5.24 1.33 -8.10
N TYR A 38 -4.48 2.09 -7.35
CA TYR A 38 -3.67 1.61 -6.24
C TYR A 38 -3.69 2.66 -5.13
N CYS A 39 -3.27 2.27 -3.93
CA CYS A 39 -3.32 3.12 -2.75
C CYS A 39 -1.96 3.14 -2.07
N THR A 40 -1.54 4.30 -1.56
CA THR A 40 -0.49 4.35 -0.55
C THR A 40 -1.12 4.65 0.81
N PHE A 41 -0.77 3.82 1.80
CA PHE A 41 -1.23 3.97 3.17
C PHE A 41 -0.10 4.54 4.00
N ILE A 42 -0.27 5.78 4.45
CA ILE A 42 0.77 6.54 5.15
C ILE A 42 0.47 6.55 6.64
N SER A 43 1.44 6.13 7.44
CA SER A 43 1.33 6.11 8.90
C SER A 43 2.67 6.45 9.55
N ASN A 44 2.61 7.08 10.72
CA ASN A 44 3.78 7.32 11.56
C ASN A 44 4.19 6.07 12.37
N ASN A 45 3.39 5.02 12.35
CA ASN A 45 3.69 3.75 13.02
C ASN A 45 3.11 2.58 12.21
N LEU A 46 3.95 1.97 11.37
CA LEU A 46 3.57 0.80 10.57
C LEU A 46 3.82 -0.47 11.37
N HIS A 47 2.78 -0.95 12.05
CA HIS A 47 2.84 -2.23 12.75
C HIS A 47 3.07 -3.39 11.76
N SER A 48 3.83 -4.40 12.18
CA SER A 48 4.16 -5.55 11.32
C SER A 48 2.93 -6.28 10.78
N THR A 49 1.83 -6.32 11.55
CA THR A 49 0.58 -6.94 11.10
C THR A 49 -0.07 -6.17 9.95
N VAL A 50 0.04 -4.84 9.94
CA VAL A 50 -0.46 -3.99 8.85
C VAL A 50 0.31 -4.28 7.57
N ILE A 51 1.63 -4.32 7.64
CA ILE A 51 2.50 -4.65 6.51
C ILE A 51 2.18 -6.06 5.99
N SER A 52 2.03 -7.02 6.90
CA SER A 52 1.68 -8.40 6.57
C SER A 52 0.37 -8.49 5.79
N ASP A 53 -0.66 -7.80 6.27
CA ASP A 53 -1.97 -7.83 5.65
C ASP A 53 -1.96 -7.19 4.26
N PHE A 54 -1.28 -6.08 4.10
CA PHE A 54 -1.17 -5.44 2.78
C PHE A 54 -0.35 -6.28 1.80
N ARG A 55 0.72 -6.92 2.27
CA ARG A 55 1.49 -7.84 1.42
C ARG A 55 0.64 -9.02 0.94
N MET A 56 -0.15 -9.59 1.83
CA MET A 56 -1.04 -10.70 1.49
C MET A 56 -2.10 -10.28 0.47
N ARG A 57 -2.68 -9.10 0.62
CA ARG A 57 -3.76 -8.61 -0.24
C ARG A 57 -3.36 -8.41 -1.70
N LEU A 58 -2.06 -8.29 -2.00
CA LEU A 58 -1.58 -8.20 -3.38
C LEU A 58 -2.02 -9.39 -4.23
N ASN A 59 -2.16 -10.56 -3.63
CA ASN A 59 -2.42 -11.82 -4.33
C ASN A 59 -3.72 -12.50 -3.91
N PHE A 60 -4.59 -11.79 -3.19
CA PHE A 60 -5.84 -12.36 -2.70
C PHE A 60 -7.04 -11.70 -3.36
N PRO A 61 -7.92 -12.48 -4.00
CA PRO A 61 -9.12 -11.91 -4.62
C PRO A 61 -10.08 -11.39 -3.55
N TRP A 62 -10.79 -10.34 -3.91
CA TRP A 62 -11.81 -9.73 -3.08
C TRP A 62 -13.08 -9.52 -3.92
N TYR A 63 -14.23 -9.85 -3.36
CA TYR A 63 -15.50 -9.74 -4.04
C TYR A 63 -16.47 -8.87 -3.24
N ARG A 64 -17.06 -7.88 -3.92
CA ARG A 64 -18.15 -7.08 -3.37
C ARG A 64 -19.48 -7.80 -3.53
N SER A 65 -19.62 -8.58 -4.61
CA SER A 65 -20.78 -9.42 -4.91
C SER A 65 -20.35 -10.61 -5.76
N ASP A 66 -21.26 -11.47 -6.17
CA ASP A 66 -20.95 -12.62 -7.02
C ASP A 66 -20.33 -12.23 -8.37
N THR A 67 -20.61 -11.01 -8.85
CA THR A 67 -20.18 -10.57 -10.17
C THR A 67 -19.17 -9.42 -10.12
N GLU A 68 -18.91 -8.85 -8.94
CA GLU A 68 -18.04 -7.69 -8.79
C GLU A 68 -16.86 -8.01 -7.87
N GLY A 69 -15.71 -8.29 -8.47
CA GLY A 69 -14.51 -8.66 -7.74
C GLY A 69 -13.24 -8.10 -8.35
N ILE A 70 -12.16 -8.22 -7.61
CA ILE A 70 -10.80 -7.87 -8.02
C ILE A 70 -9.86 -8.99 -7.63
N ASP A 71 -8.77 -9.15 -8.39
CA ASP A 71 -7.80 -10.24 -8.18
C ASP A 71 -6.83 -9.98 -7.04
N GLY A 72 -6.69 -8.74 -6.64
CA GLY A 72 -5.81 -8.32 -5.55
C GLY A 72 -5.90 -6.83 -5.33
N MET A 73 -5.36 -6.38 -4.20
CA MET A 73 -5.35 -4.98 -3.81
C MET A 73 -3.92 -4.47 -3.70
N ARG A 74 -3.60 -3.44 -4.46
CA ARG A 74 -2.30 -2.77 -4.41
C ARG A 74 -2.35 -1.65 -3.38
N ILE A 75 -2.11 -2.00 -2.13
CA ILE A 75 -1.99 -1.05 -1.03
C ILE A 75 -0.53 -1.09 -0.57
N LEU A 76 0.18 0.02 -0.79
CA LEU A 76 1.60 0.15 -0.47
C LEU A 76 1.75 0.94 0.83
N PRO A 77 2.19 0.29 1.91
CA PRO A 77 2.43 1.00 3.17
C PRO A 77 3.62 1.94 3.03
N LEU A 78 3.52 3.10 3.65
CA LEU A 78 4.59 4.10 3.63
C LEU A 78 4.68 4.74 5.00
N HIS A 79 5.82 4.57 5.67
CA HIS A 79 6.07 5.26 6.93
C HIS A 79 6.31 6.75 6.67
N THR A 80 5.95 7.60 7.62
CA THR A 80 6.16 9.05 7.48
C THR A 80 7.62 9.43 7.27
N THR A 81 8.58 8.63 7.75
CA THR A 81 10.01 8.86 7.47
C THR A 81 10.34 8.69 6.00
N GLU A 82 9.75 7.70 5.33
CA GLU A 82 9.93 7.50 3.90
C GLU A 82 9.20 8.56 3.09
N LEU A 83 8.03 9.00 3.55
CA LEU A 83 7.34 10.14 2.94
C LEU A 83 8.20 11.40 2.98
N LYS A 84 8.83 11.67 4.13
CA LYS A 84 9.75 12.79 4.29
C LYS A 84 10.89 12.72 3.27
N THR A 85 11.47 11.53 3.11
CA THR A 85 12.54 11.30 2.13
C THR A 85 12.07 11.55 0.70
N VAL A 86 10.86 11.09 0.35
CA VAL A 86 10.25 11.35 -0.96
C VAL A 86 10.17 12.84 -1.23
N LEU A 87 9.72 13.62 -0.26
CA LEU A 87 9.59 15.07 -0.39
C LEU A 87 10.95 15.76 -0.43
N GLU A 88 11.90 15.39 0.43
CA GLU A 88 13.23 15.99 0.48
C GLU A 88 14.04 15.72 -0.79
N LYS A 89 13.95 14.51 -1.32
CA LYS A 89 14.62 14.12 -2.57
C LYS A 89 13.88 14.58 -3.82
N ASN A 90 12.71 15.16 -3.65
CA ASN A 90 11.90 15.63 -4.76
C ASN A 90 11.60 14.50 -5.77
N ILE A 91 11.28 13.32 -5.25
CA ILE A 91 11.00 12.13 -6.06
C ILE A 91 9.74 12.39 -6.88
N LYS A 92 9.84 12.24 -8.19
CA LYS A 92 8.73 12.49 -9.11
C LYS A 92 7.72 11.35 -9.05
N TYR A 93 6.47 11.67 -9.37
CA TYR A 93 5.38 10.69 -9.41
C TYR A 93 5.72 9.46 -10.26
N SER A 94 6.32 9.67 -11.44
CA SER A 94 6.68 8.55 -12.32
C SER A 94 7.70 7.60 -11.69
N GLN A 95 8.64 8.14 -10.93
CA GLN A 95 9.63 7.33 -10.20
C GLN A 95 8.97 6.55 -9.07
N LEU A 96 8.10 7.20 -8.31
CA LEU A 96 7.34 6.57 -7.22
C LEU A 96 6.41 5.48 -7.75
N TYR A 97 5.73 5.74 -8.85
CA TYR A 97 4.89 4.75 -9.51
C TYR A 97 5.68 3.50 -9.91
N SER A 98 6.82 3.68 -10.56
CA SER A 98 7.68 2.55 -10.95
C SER A 98 8.15 1.74 -9.76
N LEU A 99 8.52 2.42 -8.67
CA LEU A 99 8.95 1.79 -7.44
C LEU A 99 7.80 0.96 -6.83
N PHE A 100 6.61 1.52 -6.76
CA PHE A 100 5.45 0.83 -6.21
C PHE A 100 5.04 -0.39 -7.06
N MET A 101 5.08 -0.26 -8.37
CA MET A 101 4.75 -1.40 -9.25
C MET A 101 5.77 -2.53 -9.12
N LYS A 102 7.05 -2.23 -8.96
CA LYS A 102 8.07 -3.24 -8.67
C LYS A 102 7.79 -3.94 -7.33
N ALA A 103 7.36 -3.19 -6.32
CA ALA A 103 7.01 -3.77 -5.03
C ALA A 103 5.83 -4.74 -5.16
N CYS A 104 4.84 -4.40 -5.99
CA CYS A 104 3.70 -5.28 -6.25
C CYS A 104 4.09 -6.57 -6.97
N ASP A 105 5.09 -6.51 -7.84
CA ASP A 105 5.54 -7.66 -8.65
C ASP A 105 6.66 -8.45 -7.99
N SER A 106 7.09 -8.08 -6.79
CA SER A 106 8.20 -8.72 -6.09
C SER A 106 7.90 -10.15 -5.68
N ASP A 107 8.92 -11.02 -5.78
CA ASP A 107 8.87 -12.39 -5.29
C ASP A 107 9.09 -12.50 -3.77
N ILE A 108 9.48 -11.42 -3.12
CA ILE A 108 9.71 -11.42 -1.67
C ILE A 108 8.38 -11.55 -0.95
N LYS A 109 8.23 -12.64 -0.19
CA LYS A 109 6.97 -12.96 0.49
C LYS A 109 6.99 -12.66 1.99
N VAL A 110 8.16 -12.53 2.59
CA VAL A 110 8.29 -12.16 4.00
C VAL A 110 7.98 -10.68 4.14
N PRO A 111 6.88 -10.30 4.82
CA PRO A 111 6.39 -8.94 4.76
C PRO A 111 7.37 -7.87 5.24
N PRO A 112 8.11 -8.02 6.36
CA PRO A 112 9.09 -7.01 6.75
C PRO A 112 10.22 -6.87 5.74
N GLN A 113 10.71 -7.97 5.17
CA GLN A 113 11.73 -7.95 4.15
C GLN A 113 11.21 -7.27 2.88
N TRP A 114 9.99 -7.57 2.48
CA TRP A 114 9.33 -6.93 1.34
C TRP A 114 9.28 -5.42 1.50
N TYR A 115 8.83 -4.93 2.66
CA TYR A 115 8.76 -3.51 2.94
C TYR A 115 10.15 -2.87 2.92
N ASP A 116 11.12 -3.47 3.61
CA ASP A 116 12.47 -2.91 3.71
C ASP A 116 13.16 -2.86 2.34
N GLU A 117 13.12 -3.94 1.58
CA GLU A 117 13.84 -4.02 0.31
C GLU A 117 13.11 -3.36 -0.85
N CYS A 118 11.79 -3.49 -0.92
CA CYS A 118 11.03 -3.02 -2.09
C CYS A 118 10.51 -1.59 -1.95
N ILE A 119 10.37 -1.08 -0.73
CA ILE A 119 9.83 0.25 -0.50
C ILE A 119 10.85 1.15 0.17
N LYS A 120 11.25 0.84 1.40
CA LYS A 120 12.13 1.69 2.21
C LYS A 120 13.48 1.92 1.56
N ASN A 121 14.20 0.86 1.22
CA ASN A 121 15.54 0.97 0.63
C ASN A 121 15.50 1.58 -0.76
N GLU A 122 14.49 1.26 -1.55
CA GLU A 122 14.32 1.83 -2.89
C GLU A 122 14.12 3.35 -2.83
N ILE A 123 13.31 3.84 -1.90
CA ILE A 123 13.12 5.28 -1.69
C ILE A 123 14.43 5.93 -1.23
N ASN A 124 15.13 5.32 -0.29
CA ASN A 124 16.37 5.87 0.25
C ASN A 124 17.51 5.88 -0.76
N ASN A 125 17.44 5.03 -1.78
CA ASN A 125 18.48 4.92 -2.81
C ASN A 125 18.18 5.69 -4.11
N VAL A 126 17.06 6.39 -4.16
CA VAL A 126 16.75 7.26 -5.31
C VAL A 126 17.74 8.41 -5.43
#